data_5b4a103b5c4e467f44a235c17d26f9a6
#
_entry.id   5b4a103b5c4e467f44a235c17d26f9a6
#
_cell.length_a   1.000
_cell.length_b   1.000
_cell.length_c   1.000
_cell.angle_alpha   90.00
_cell.angle_beta   90.00
_cell.angle_gamma   90.00
#
_symmetry.space_group_name_H-M   'P 1'
#
loop_
_entity.id
_entity.type
_entity.pdbx_description
1 polymer ?
#
loop_
_entity_poly.entity_id
_entity_poly.type
_entity_poly.pdbx_seq_one_letter_code
_entity_poly.pdbx_strand_id
1 'polypeptide(L)'
;EGLNDGHGNPLTYDRVYYVGEQDFYIPRDENGEFKSYDAAGDGYDDMLQVMRTLAPTHVVFNGAVGALTGDNALTAKVGERVLILHSQANRDTRPHLIGGHGDYVWNTGKFRNPPEVDLETWHVAGGSAAAALYTFLQPGLYAYV
;
A
#
# COMPACT_ATOMS: atom_id res chain seq x y z
N GLU A 1 -11.54 18.55 -11.34
CA GLU A 1 -10.25 18.60 -12.03
C GLU A 1 -9.67 17.19 -12.04
N GLY A 2 -9.29 16.67 -13.20
CA GLY A 2 -8.71 15.34 -13.34
C GLY A 2 -7.20 15.33 -13.05
N LEU A 3 -6.60 14.14 -13.16
CA LEU A 3 -5.14 14.00 -13.08
C LEU A 3 -4.47 14.72 -14.28
N ASN A 4 -3.28 15.24 -14.08
CA ASN A 4 -2.44 15.77 -15.15
C ASN A 4 -0.96 15.44 -14.94
N ASP A 5 -0.17 15.54 -15.99
CA ASP A 5 1.24 15.16 -16.02
C ASP A 5 2.20 16.23 -15.47
N GLY A 6 1.69 17.30 -14.91
CA GLY A 6 2.49 18.45 -14.45
C GLY A 6 2.78 19.49 -15.53
N HIS A 7 2.55 19.16 -16.81
CA HIS A 7 2.66 20.07 -17.96
C HIS A 7 1.28 20.53 -18.45
N GLY A 8 0.22 20.12 -17.76
CA GLY A 8 -1.16 20.48 -18.08
C GLY A 8 -1.88 19.50 -19.01
N ASN A 9 -1.24 18.39 -19.41
CA ASN A 9 -1.92 17.38 -20.21
C ASN A 9 -2.72 16.46 -19.29
N PRO A 10 -3.99 16.18 -19.62
CA PRO A 10 -4.82 15.31 -18.79
C PRO A 10 -4.32 13.85 -18.83
N LEU A 11 -4.34 13.22 -17.68
CA LEU A 11 -4.09 11.79 -17.51
C LEU A 11 -5.40 11.08 -17.16
N THR A 12 -5.63 9.93 -17.76
CA THR A 12 -6.78 9.08 -17.51
C THR A 12 -6.34 7.73 -16.93
N TYR A 13 -7.27 7.01 -16.34
CA TYR A 13 -7.07 5.64 -15.87
C TYR A 13 -8.30 4.81 -16.15
N ASP A 14 -8.10 3.50 -16.29
CA ASP A 14 -9.16 2.52 -16.54
C ASP A 14 -9.63 1.86 -15.25
N ARG A 15 -8.72 1.75 -14.27
CA ARG A 15 -8.96 1.12 -12.97
C ARG A 15 -8.35 1.91 -11.84
N VAL A 16 -8.92 1.73 -10.65
CA VAL A 16 -8.37 2.21 -9.37
C VAL A 16 -8.18 1.03 -8.45
N TYR A 17 -6.99 0.92 -7.87
CA TYR A 17 -6.68 -0.03 -6.80
C TYR A 17 -6.49 0.71 -5.49
N TYR A 18 -7.05 0.17 -4.42
CA TYR A 18 -6.80 0.64 -3.07
C TYR A 18 -5.89 -0.35 -2.35
N VAL A 19 -4.77 0.14 -1.87
CA VAL A 19 -3.81 -0.60 -1.06
C VAL A 19 -3.63 0.14 0.25
N GLY A 20 -4.17 -0.39 1.31
CA GLY A 20 -3.98 0.12 2.67
C GLY A 20 -2.96 -0.73 3.40
N GLU A 21 -1.77 -0.21 3.66
CA GLU A 21 -0.75 -0.91 4.43
C GLU A 21 -0.87 -0.57 5.90
N GLN A 22 -0.77 -1.59 6.75
CA GLN A 22 -0.73 -1.40 8.19
C GLN A 22 0.11 -2.47 8.89
N ASP A 23 0.68 -2.07 10.02
CA ASP A 23 1.39 -2.94 10.92
C ASP A 23 0.47 -3.42 12.03
N PHE A 24 0.54 -4.71 12.37
CA PHE A 24 -0.06 -5.26 13.58
C PHE A 24 1.01 -5.65 14.58
N TYR A 25 0.71 -5.43 15.86
CA TYR A 25 1.55 -5.72 17.00
C TYR A 25 0.77 -6.63 17.95
N ILE A 26 0.72 -7.93 17.64
CA ILE A 26 -0.09 -8.89 18.33
C ILE A 26 0.76 -9.56 19.44
N PRO A 27 0.37 -9.46 20.71
CA PRO A 27 1.08 -10.09 21.81
C PRO A 27 1.04 -11.61 21.71
N ARG A 28 2.06 -12.25 22.30
CA ARG A 28 2.11 -13.70 22.48
C ARG A 28 2.00 -14.03 23.95
N ASP A 29 1.46 -15.20 24.22
CA ASP A 29 1.42 -15.80 25.57
C ASP A 29 2.76 -16.47 25.92
N GLU A 30 2.81 -17.11 27.10
CA GLU A 30 3.99 -17.83 27.61
C GLU A 30 4.39 -19.05 26.77
N ASN A 31 3.46 -19.58 25.94
CA ASN A 31 3.69 -20.70 25.05
C ASN A 31 4.11 -20.21 23.63
N GLY A 32 4.13 -18.89 23.40
CA GLY A 32 4.46 -18.29 22.12
C GLY A 32 3.29 -18.19 21.15
N GLU A 33 2.06 -18.53 21.57
CA GLU A 33 0.86 -18.41 20.76
C GLU A 33 0.33 -16.97 20.79
N PHE A 34 -0.30 -16.53 19.70
CA PHE A 34 -0.92 -15.21 19.67
C PHE A 34 -2.10 -15.14 20.64
N LYS A 35 -2.10 -14.11 21.49
CA LYS A 35 -3.20 -13.85 22.41
C LYS A 35 -4.47 -13.47 21.66
N SER A 36 -5.62 -13.89 22.18
CA SER A 36 -6.94 -13.40 21.79
C SER A 36 -7.61 -12.75 22.99
N TYR A 37 -8.55 -11.83 22.72
CA TYR A 37 -9.22 -11.04 23.75
C TYR A 37 -10.72 -11.03 23.47
N ASP A 38 -11.52 -11.01 24.55
CA ASP A 38 -12.98 -11.14 24.46
C ASP A 38 -13.63 -9.85 23.91
N ALA A 39 -13.04 -8.70 24.17
CA ALA A 39 -13.56 -7.42 23.71
C ALA A 39 -12.48 -6.51 23.11
N ALA A 40 -12.91 -5.61 22.25
CA ALA A 40 -12.06 -4.57 21.70
C ALA A 40 -11.53 -3.67 22.84
N GLY A 41 -10.21 -3.49 22.86
CA GLY A 41 -9.53 -2.69 23.87
C GLY A 41 -8.90 -3.49 25.01
N ASP A 42 -9.33 -4.72 25.28
CA ASP A 42 -8.76 -5.55 26.36
C ASP A 42 -7.27 -5.84 26.17
N GLY A 43 -6.84 -5.96 24.91
CA GLY A 43 -5.44 -6.19 24.55
C GLY A 43 -4.60 -4.92 24.39
N TYR A 44 -5.12 -3.73 24.70
CA TYR A 44 -4.44 -2.48 24.38
C TYR A 44 -3.07 -2.34 25.04
N ASP A 45 -2.98 -2.58 26.33
CA ASP A 45 -1.73 -2.48 27.09
C ASP A 45 -0.69 -3.50 26.62
N ASP A 46 -1.12 -4.73 26.38
CA ASP A 46 -0.26 -5.80 25.84
C ASP A 46 0.25 -5.46 24.44
N MET A 47 -0.61 -4.93 23.58
CA MET A 47 -0.25 -4.45 22.25
C MET A 47 0.81 -3.33 22.33
N LEU A 48 0.64 -2.37 23.25
CA LEU A 48 1.61 -1.30 23.44
C LEU A 48 3.00 -1.83 23.85
N GLN A 49 3.06 -2.91 24.62
CA GLN A 49 4.35 -3.53 24.97
C GLN A 49 5.05 -4.08 23.72
N VAL A 50 4.31 -4.74 22.82
CA VAL A 50 4.87 -5.21 21.55
C VAL A 50 5.27 -4.04 20.68
N MET A 51 4.43 -3.02 20.57
CA MET A 51 4.68 -1.82 19.73
C MET A 51 5.95 -1.07 20.14
N ARG A 52 6.29 -1.06 21.42
CA ARG A 52 7.54 -0.43 21.91
C ARG A 52 8.81 -1.04 21.33
N THR A 53 8.76 -2.26 20.84
CA THR A 53 9.90 -2.92 20.19
C THR A 53 10.14 -2.39 18.79
N LEU A 54 9.18 -1.69 18.19
CA LEU A 54 9.14 -1.22 16.79
C LEU A 54 9.25 -2.38 15.78
N ALA A 55 8.98 -3.60 16.21
CA ALA A 55 8.98 -4.81 15.37
C ALA A 55 7.55 -5.34 15.26
N PRO A 56 6.84 -5.04 14.16
CA PRO A 56 5.48 -5.54 13.96
C PRO A 56 5.48 -7.05 13.82
N THR A 57 4.42 -7.70 14.30
CA THR A 57 4.20 -9.13 14.12
C THR A 57 3.72 -9.44 12.69
N HIS A 58 2.98 -8.50 12.09
CA HIS A 58 2.47 -8.60 10.73
C HIS A 58 2.53 -7.21 10.07
N VAL A 59 2.92 -7.20 8.80
CA VAL A 59 2.73 -6.07 7.89
C VAL A 59 1.81 -6.57 6.79
N VAL A 60 0.66 -5.94 6.61
CA VAL A 60 -0.38 -6.45 5.72
C VAL A 60 -0.95 -5.36 4.83
N PHE A 61 -1.42 -5.77 3.67
CA PHE A 61 -2.28 -4.95 2.82
C PHE A 61 -3.75 -5.28 3.09
N ASN A 62 -4.58 -4.27 3.14
CA ASN A 62 -6.03 -4.36 3.28
C ASN A 62 -6.49 -5.26 4.44
N GLY A 63 -5.76 -5.23 5.55
CA GLY A 63 -6.18 -5.75 6.84
C GLY A 63 -5.90 -7.24 7.10
N ALA A 64 -5.36 -8.00 6.15
CA ALA A 64 -5.10 -9.42 6.37
C ALA A 64 -3.91 -9.92 5.54
N VAL A 65 -3.23 -10.95 6.05
CA VAL A 65 -2.21 -11.68 5.30
C VAL A 65 -2.86 -12.30 4.06
N GLY A 66 -2.29 -12.05 2.89
CA GLY A 66 -2.80 -12.60 1.63
C GLY A 66 -4.08 -11.96 1.10
N ALA A 67 -4.53 -10.82 1.65
CA ALA A 67 -5.79 -10.17 1.25
C ALA A 67 -5.87 -9.85 -0.26
N LEU A 68 -4.74 -9.60 -0.90
CA LEU A 68 -4.65 -9.25 -2.31
C LEU A 68 -3.84 -10.29 -3.13
N THR A 69 -3.86 -11.56 -2.72
CA THR A 69 -3.13 -12.64 -3.40
C THR A 69 -4.06 -13.80 -3.80
N GLY A 70 -3.57 -14.70 -4.64
CA GLY A 70 -4.35 -15.84 -5.13
C GLY A 70 -5.61 -15.39 -5.87
N ASP A 71 -6.75 -15.93 -5.49
CA ASP A 71 -8.05 -15.60 -6.10
C ASP A 71 -8.50 -14.15 -5.85
N ASN A 72 -7.90 -13.49 -4.86
CA ASN A 72 -8.15 -12.08 -4.54
C ASN A 72 -7.14 -11.12 -5.21
N ALA A 73 -6.25 -11.62 -6.05
CA ALA A 73 -5.27 -10.79 -6.72
C ALA A 73 -5.96 -9.72 -7.59
N LEU A 74 -5.45 -8.51 -7.53
CA LEU A 74 -5.91 -7.42 -8.38
C LEU A 74 -5.54 -7.73 -9.84
N THR A 75 -6.43 -7.40 -10.76
CA THR A 75 -6.26 -7.76 -12.18
C THR A 75 -6.42 -6.57 -13.09
N ALA A 76 -5.59 -6.52 -14.13
CA ALA A 76 -5.70 -5.57 -15.23
C ALA A 76 -5.49 -6.28 -16.57
N LYS A 77 -5.90 -5.64 -17.66
CA LYS A 77 -5.58 -6.09 -19.01
C LYS A 77 -4.36 -5.35 -19.53
N VAL A 78 -3.65 -5.97 -20.46
CA VAL A 78 -2.58 -5.27 -21.20
C VAL A 78 -3.16 -4.03 -21.88
N GLY A 79 -2.48 -2.91 -21.72
CA GLY A 79 -2.89 -1.59 -22.20
C GLY A 79 -3.74 -0.79 -21.21
N GLU A 80 -4.31 -1.42 -20.17
CA GLU A 80 -5.03 -0.67 -19.14
C GLU A 80 -4.06 0.11 -18.25
N ARG A 81 -4.46 1.32 -17.93
CA ARG A 81 -3.78 2.21 -16.99
C ARG A 81 -4.45 2.14 -15.63
N VAL A 82 -3.69 1.85 -14.62
CA VAL A 82 -4.19 1.65 -13.26
C VAL A 82 -3.68 2.75 -12.34
N LEU A 83 -4.59 3.37 -11.60
CA LEU A 83 -4.26 4.27 -10.51
C LEU A 83 -4.22 3.49 -9.21
N ILE A 84 -3.04 3.37 -8.61
CA ILE A 84 -2.84 2.73 -7.31
C ILE A 84 -2.88 3.82 -6.24
N LEU A 85 -3.85 3.75 -5.35
CA LEU A 85 -3.96 4.61 -4.18
C LEU A 85 -3.41 3.86 -2.97
N HIS A 86 -2.28 4.31 -2.45
CA HIS A 86 -1.63 3.71 -1.29
C HIS A 86 -1.81 4.57 -0.05
N SER A 87 -2.39 4.01 0.99
CA SER A 87 -2.47 4.65 2.32
C SER A 87 -1.60 3.89 3.31
N GLN A 88 -0.82 4.63 4.10
CA GLN A 88 0.11 4.08 5.08
C GLN A 88 -0.33 4.44 6.49
N ALA A 89 -0.65 3.42 7.31
CA ALA A 89 -1.21 3.66 8.64
C ALA A 89 -0.14 3.93 9.70
N ASN A 90 0.94 3.16 9.75
CA ASN A 90 1.86 3.16 10.88
C ASN A 90 3.23 3.72 10.53
N ARG A 91 4.14 2.86 10.05
CA ARG A 91 5.52 3.23 9.76
C ARG A 91 5.69 3.63 8.30
N ASP A 92 6.78 4.31 8.01
CA ASP A 92 7.18 4.61 6.63
C ASP A 92 7.31 3.32 5.80
N THR A 93 6.92 3.41 4.55
CA THR A 93 7.03 2.32 3.59
C THR A 93 7.62 2.82 2.27
N ARG A 94 7.99 1.89 1.43
CA ARG A 94 8.56 2.17 0.11
C ARG A 94 7.96 1.23 -0.92
N PRO A 95 6.76 1.52 -1.41
CA PRO A 95 6.12 0.68 -2.42
C PRO A 95 6.98 0.50 -3.67
N HIS A 96 6.95 -0.72 -4.21
CA HIS A 96 7.63 -1.11 -5.41
C HIS A 96 6.75 -2.07 -6.21
N LEU A 97 6.62 -1.84 -7.51
CA LEU A 97 5.89 -2.72 -8.42
C LEU A 97 6.88 -3.57 -9.21
N ILE A 98 7.07 -4.81 -8.79
CA ILE A 98 7.93 -5.75 -9.50
C ILE A 98 7.30 -6.13 -10.85
N GLY A 99 8.04 -5.88 -11.92
CA GLY A 99 7.57 -6.05 -13.30
C GLY A 99 7.10 -4.76 -13.97
N GLY A 100 7.03 -3.68 -13.21
CA GLY A 100 6.66 -2.34 -13.67
C GLY A 100 7.34 -1.26 -12.85
N HIS A 101 6.76 -0.08 -12.83
CA HIS A 101 7.20 1.07 -12.05
C HIS A 101 6.04 2.05 -11.87
N GLY A 102 6.27 3.21 -11.29
CA GLY A 102 5.30 4.31 -11.31
C GLY A 102 5.57 5.23 -12.49
N ASP A 103 4.77 5.18 -13.55
CA ASP A 103 4.88 6.12 -14.68
C ASP A 103 4.73 7.56 -14.17
N TYR A 104 3.77 7.77 -13.27
CA TYR A 104 3.52 9.02 -12.56
C TYR A 104 3.24 8.74 -11.10
N VAL A 105 3.90 9.47 -10.21
CA VAL A 105 3.74 9.29 -8.76
C VAL A 105 3.42 10.63 -8.09
N TRP A 106 2.30 10.71 -7.40
CA TRP A 106 1.95 11.83 -6.53
C TRP A 106 2.29 11.45 -5.10
N ASN A 107 3.47 11.84 -4.70
CA ASN A 107 3.90 11.68 -3.31
C ASN A 107 2.99 12.52 -2.41
N THR A 108 2.71 12.04 -1.20
CA THR A 108 1.75 12.66 -0.27
C THR A 108 0.29 12.76 -0.79
N GLY A 109 -0.05 12.12 -1.92
CA GLY A 109 -1.41 12.11 -2.48
C GLY A 109 -1.93 13.45 -2.97
N LYS A 110 -1.06 14.41 -3.23
CA LYS A 110 -1.43 15.77 -3.67
C LYS A 110 -1.51 15.87 -5.18
N PHE A 111 -2.64 15.53 -5.76
CA PHE A 111 -2.87 15.57 -7.21
C PHE A 111 -2.75 16.95 -7.87
N ARG A 112 -2.73 18.02 -7.08
CA ARG A 112 -2.47 19.39 -7.59
C ARG A 112 -1.00 19.67 -7.84
N ASN A 113 -0.11 18.89 -7.22
CA ASN A 113 1.32 18.99 -7.48
C ASN A 113 1.65 18.26 -8.78
N PRO A 114 2.67 18.70 -9.53
CA PRO A 114 3.23 17.88 -10.59
C PRO A 114 3.65 16.51 -10.04
N PRO A 115 3.35 15.42 -10.74
CA PRO A 115 3.84 14.10 -10.32
C PRO A 115 5.34 13.98 -10.58
N GLU A 116 6.00 13.13 -9.80
CA GLU A 116 7.29 12.56 -10.19
C GLU A 116 7.06 11.49 -11.26
N VAL A 117 8.04 11.21 -12.09
CA VAL A 117 7.90 10.30 -13.23
C VAL A 117 8.93 9.17 -13.17
N ASP A 118 8.56 8.02 -13.69
CA ASP A 118 9.45 6.85 -13.88
C ASP A 118 10.14 6.39 -12.59
N LEU A 119 9.39 6.31 -11.49
CA LEU A 119 9.93 5.85 -10.22
C LEU A 119 9.81 4.33 -10.05
N GLU A 120 10.92 3.66 -9.79
CA GLU A 120 10.98 2.25 -9.41
C GLU A 120 10.38 2.02 -8.02
N THR A 121 10.64 2.93 -7.11
CA THR A 121 10.23 2.89 -5.71
C THR A 121 9.94 4.31 -5.24
N TRP A 122 8.92 4.48 -4.41
CA TRP A 122 8.60 5.79 -3.84
C TRP A 122 8.36 5.72 -2.34
N HIS A 123 8.67 6.77 -1.63
CA HIS A 123 8.53 6.83 -0.19
C HIS A 123 7.11 7.27 0.19
N VAL A 124 6.49 6.53 1.11
CA VAL A 124 5.23 6.91 1.76
C VAL A 124 5.46 6.99 3.26
N ALA A 125 5.38 8.19 3.80
CA ALA A 125 5.54 8.42 5.23
C ALA A 125 4.38 7.78 6.02
N GLY A 126 4.67 7.33 7.24
CA GLY A 126 3.64 6.83 8.14
C GLY A 126 2.54 7.86 8.37
N GLY A 127 1.28 7.43 8.28
CA GLY A 127 0.11 8.31 8.37
C GLY A 127 -0.17 9.15 7.11
N SER A 128 0.57 8.91 6.03
CA SER A 128 0.39 9.59 4.74
C SER A 128 -0.21 8.66 3.68
N ALA A 129 -0.32 9.17 2.47
CA ALA A 129 -0.77 8.43 1.30
C ALA A 129 0.04 8.85 0.07
N ALA A 130 0.07 7.99 -0.94
CA ALA A 130 0.59 8.31 -2.25
C ALA A 130 -0.33 7.73 -3.33
N ALA A 131 -0.17 8.20 -4.55
CA ALA A 131 -0.82 7.62 -5.72
C ALA A 131 0.21 7.36 -6.80
N ALA A 132 0.11 6.21 -7.46
CA ALA A 132 0.93 5.87 -8.60
C ALA A 132 0.06 5.47 -9.79
N LEU A 133 0.42 5.92 -10.97
CA LEU A 133 -0.24 5.57 -12.22
C LEU A 133 0.72 4.71 -13.04
N TYR A 134 0.27 3.56 -13.50
CA TYR A 134 1.05 2.64 -14.32
C TYR A 134 0.21 2.04 -15.45
N THR A 135 0.80 1.93 -16.64
CA THR A 135 0.19 1.25 -17.78
C THR A 135 0.78 -0.14 -17.95
N PHE A 136 -0.02 -1.19 -17.83
CA PHE A 136 0.44 -2.57 -17.99
C PHE A 136 0.77 -2.87 -19.46
N LEU A 137 2.04 -3.05 -19.80
CA LEU A 137 2.50 -3.20 -21.18
C LEU A 137 2.58 -4.66 -21.65
N GLN A 138 2.60 -5.61 -20.73
CA GLN A 138 2.74 -7.03 -21.06
C GLN A 138 1.96 -7.91 -20.07
N PRO A 139 1.53 -9.12 -20.49
CA PRO A 139 0.90 -10.05 -19.58
C PRO A 139 1.91 -10.64 -18.62
N GLY A 140 1.46 -11.02 -17.42
CA GLY A 140 2.30 -11.67 -16.44
C GLY A 140 1.81 -11.49 -15.02
N LEU A 141 2.56 -12.03 -14.09
CA LEU A 141 2.39 -11.82 -12.67
C LEU A 141 3.26 -10.63 -12.25
N TYR A 142 2.63 -9.67 -11.61
CA TYR A 142 3.28 -8.53 -10.99
C TYR A 142 3.17 -8.66 -9.47
N ALA A 143 4.17 -8.19 -8.74
CA ALA A 143 4.11 -8.13 -7.30
C ALA A 143 4.23 -6.67 -6.84
N TYR A 144 3.28 -6.24 -6.02
CA TYR A 144 3.33 -4.95 -5.33
C TYR A 144 3.78 -5.21 -3.90
N VAL A 145 4.91 -4.69 -3.51
CA VAL A 145 5.58 -4.98 -2.24
C VAL A 145 6.01 -3.70 -1.53
#